data_0f75aed4887d5611696cd2289a95a535
#
_entry.id   0f75aed4887d5611696cd2289a95a535
#
_cell.length_a   1.000
_cell.length_b   1.000
_cell.length_c   1.000
_cell.angle_alpha   90.00
_cell.angle_beta   90.00
_cell.angle_gamma   90.00
#
_symmetry.space_group_name_H-M   'P 1'
#
loop_
_entity.id
_entity.type
_entity.pdbx_description
1 polymer ?
#
loop_
_entity_poly.entity_id
_entity_poly.type
_entity_poly.pdbx_seq_one_letter_code
_entity_poly.pdbx_strand_id
1 'polypeptide(L)'
;MPDFFAVFRSAVVVVCLGNLAACTTTSGPALVDSMVAADLSAEAASAIADDMVSQLADHVGPGTTTIALKGDDELFGPALEASFRAKGYAVLTGQDTDEVSGLPLAYVIDPFKRGVLVRVSTTRLELTRVYAPNATGATPASPMSVLQRGSAGTP
;
A
#
# COMPACT_ATOMS: atom_id res chain seq x y z
N MET A 1 50.65 -41.21 1.27
CA MET A 1 50.01 -39.87 1.31
C MET A 1 48.72 -39.87 0.48
N PRO A 2 47.66 -40.50 0.91
CA PRO A 2 46.39 -40.42 0.15
C PRO A 2 45.23 -39.72 0.86
N ASP A 3 45.43 -39.04 1.98
CA ASP A 3 44.28 -38.59 2.78
C ASP A 3 43.94 -37.09 2.71
N PHE A 4 44.74 -36.32 1.98
CA PHE A 4 44.54 -34.87 1.88
C PHE A 4 43.38 -34.47 0.97
N PHE A 5 43.00 -35.30 0.00
CA PHE A 5 41.89 -35.05 -0.92
C PHE A 5 40.51 -35.38 -0.34
N ALA A 6 40.43 -36.27 0.62
CA ALA A 6 39.18 -36.68 1.23
C ALA A 6 38.64 -35.60 2.20
N VAL A 7 39.52 -34.92 2.92
CA VAL A 7 39.15 -33.86 3.86
C VAL A 7 38.67 -32.60 3.14
N PHE A 8 39.23 -32.30 1.97
CA PHE A 8 38.81 -31.12 1.18
C PHE A 8 37.42 -31.28 0.55
N ARG A 9 37.02 -32.52 0.19
CA ARG A 9 35.69 -32.81 -0.35
C ARG A 9 34.61 -32.70 0.71
N SER A 10 34.90 -33.08 1.96
CA SER A 10 33.93 -32.98 3.06
C SER A 10 33.73 -31.53 3.53
N ALA A 11 34.77 -30.67 3.49
CA ALA A 11 34.67 -29.30 3.88
C ALA A 11 33.83 -28.43 2.89
N VAL A 12 33.89 -28.75 1.58
CA VAL A 12 33.13 -28.05 0.55
C VAL A 12 31.64 -28.36 0.63
N VAL A 13 31.26 -29.59 0.98
CA VAL A 13 29.86 -30.00 1.10
C VAL A 13 29.18 -29.39 2.32
N VAL A 14 29.91 -29.18 3.42
CA VAL A 14 29.35 -28.56 4.65
C VAL A 14 29.12 -27.06 4.47
N VAL A 15 29.95 -26.35 3.68
CA VAL A 15 29.77 -24.91 3.41
C VAL A 15 28.58 -24.62 2.49
N CYS A 16 28.19 -25.55 1.62
CA CYS A 16 27.03 -25.35 0.72
C CYS A 16 25.67 -25.55 1.39
N LEU A 17 25.58 -26.20 2.57
CA LEU A 17 24.32 -26.42 3.28
C LEU A 17 23.92 -25.30 4.25
N GLY A 18 24.79 -24.30 4.44
CA GLY A 18 24.56 -23.22 5.42
C GLY A 18 23.78 -22.01 4.91
N ASN A 19 23.47 -21.89 3.63
CA ASN A 19 22.89 -20.65 3.04
C ASN A 19 21.41 -20.74 2.63
N LEU A 20 20.65 -21.71 3.12
CA LEU A 20 19.23 -21.89 2.79
C LEU A 20 18.26 -21.35 3.86
N ALA A 21 18.73 -20.58 4.82
CA ALA A 21 17.88 -20.08 5.91
C ALA A 21 17.77 -18.57 5.93
N ALA A 22 17.25 -17.94 4.87
CA ALA A 22 16.85 -16.53 4.92
C ALA A 22 15.69 -16.21 3.98
N CYS A 23 14.67 -17.07 3.94
CA CYS A 23 13.33 -16.60 3.59
C CYS A 23 12.52 -16.55 4.88
N THR A 24 12.77 -15.55 5.71
CA THR A 24 11.79 -15.16 6.71
C THR A 24 10.62 -14.55 5.95
N THR A 25 9.62 -15.38 5.64
CA THR A 25 8.30 -14.88 5.29
C THR A 25 7.79 -14.13 6.51
N THR A 26 7.89 -12.82 6.49
CA THR A 26 7.23 -11.95 7.46
C THR A 26 5.74 -12.21 7.32
N SER A 27 5.18 -12.94 8.25
CA SER A 27 3.79 -13.35 8.27
C SER A 27 2.92 -12.14 8.59
N GLY A 28 2.29 -11.57 7.59
CA GLY A 28 1.28 -10.53 7.68
C GLY A 28 1.21 -9.75 6.37
N PRO A 29 0.05 -9.27 5.95
CA PRO A 29 -0.02 -8.31 4.86
C PRO A 29 0.55 -7.00 5.35
N ALA A 30 1.89 -6.87 5.28
CA ALA A 30 2.53 -5.58 5.50
C ALA A 30 1.95 -4.62 4.45
N LEU A 31 1.39 -3.51 4.90
CA LEU A 31 1.09 -2.40 4.01
C LEU A 31 2.41 -1.94 3.39
N VAL A 32 2.40 -1.75 2.08
CA VAL A 32 3.50 -1.06 1.41
C VAL A 32 3.57 0.37 1.93
N ASP A 33 4.76 0.95 1.96
CA ASP A 33 4.90 2.37 2.27
C ASP A 33 4.18 3.20 1.21
N SER A 34 3.58 4.32 1.63
CA SER A 34 2.94 5.25 0.70
C SER A 34 4.00 5.92 -0.15
N MET A 35 3.71 6.05 -1.45
CA MET A 35 4.62 6.64 -2.43
C MET A 35 3.85 7.34 -3.55
N VAL A 36 4.30 8.53 -3.92
CA VAL A 36 3.82 9.27 -5.08
C VAL A 36 4.97 9.45 -6.05
N ALA A 37 4.94 8.68 -7.14
CA ALA A 37 5.96 8.72 -8.20
C ALA A 37 5.50 9.52 -9.44
N ALA A 38 4.24 9.92 -9.49
CA ALA A 38 3.66 10.69 -10.60
C ALA A 38 3.43 12.14 -10.20
N ASP A 39 3.68 13.06 -11.14
CA ASP A 39 3.33 14.46 -10.97
C ASP A 39 1.80 14.64 -11.05
N LEU A 40 1.21 15.20 -10.00
CA LEU A 40 -0.21 15.53 -9.92
C LEU A 40 -0.40 17.04 -9.68
N SER A 41 -1.45 17.61 -10.26
CA SER A 41 -1.94 18.91 -9.79
C SER A 41 -2.80 18.74 -8.53
N ALA A 42 -2.98 19.81 -7.76
CA ALA A 42 -3.83 19.79 -6.56
C ALA A 42 -5.28 19.39 -6.89
N GLU A 43 -5.79 19.86 -8.04
CA GLU A 43 -7.12 19.54 -8.53
C GLU A 43 -7.24 18.05 -8.89
N ALA A 44 -6.20 17.48 -9.53
CA ALA A 44 -6.17 16.07 -9.86
C ALA A 44 -6.06 15.20 -8.59
N ALA A 45 -5.20 15.58 -7.64
CA ALA A 45 -5.07 14.89 -6.36
C ALA A 45 -6.41 14.87 -5.60
N SER A 46 -7.10 16.01 -5.51
CA SER A 46 -8.41 16.11 -4.85
C SER A 46 -9.47 15.26 -5.54
N ALA A 47 -9.59 15.32 -6.86
CA ALA A 47 -10.58 14.55 -7.61
C ALA A 47 -10.35 13.04 -7.47
N ILE A 48 -9.10 12.58 -7.49
CA ILE A 48 -8.73 11.19 -7.30
C ILE A 48 -9.03 10.74 -5.86
N ALA A 49 -8.66 11.55 -4.88
CA ALA A 49 -8.90 11.26 -3.47
C ALA A 49 -10.41 11.10 -3.19
N ASP A 50 -11.24 12.01 -3.70
CA ASP A 50 -12.70 11.97 -3.52
C ASP A 50 -13.31 10.70 -4.11
N ASP A 51 -12.89 10.28 -5.29
CA ASP A 51 -13.38 9.03 -5.91
C ASP A 51 -12.91 7.81 -5.12
N MET A 52 -11.61 7.72 -4.79
CA MET A 52 -11.04 6.59 -4.05
C MET A 52 -11.67 6.44 -2.66
N VAL A 53 -11.85 7.55 -1.93
CA VAL A 53 -12.48 7.55 -0.60
C VAL A 53 -13.96 7.16 -0.70
N SER A 54 -14.67 7.62 -1.72
CA SER A 54 -16.07 7.22 -1.95
C SER A 54 -16.19 5.72 -2.16
N GLN A 55 -15.33 5.15 -3.00
CA GLN A 55 -15.30 3.71 -3.24
C GLN A 55 -14.88 2.91 -2.00
N LEU A 56 -13.92 3.42 -1.23
CA LEU A 56 -13.48 2.75 -0.01
C LEU A 56 -14.60 2.74 1.06
N ALA A 57 -15.34 3.84 1.18
CA ALA A 57 -16.44 3.96 2.14
C ALA A 57 -17.54 2.93 1.93
N ASP A 58 -17.79 2.52 0.69
CA ASP A 58 -18.76 1.47 0.36
C ASP A 58 -18.35 0.09 0.93
N HIS A 59 -17.06 -0.10 1.20
CA HIS A 59 -16.52 -1.36 1.74
C HIS A 59 -16.21 -1.33 3.23
N VAL A 60 -15.83 -0.16 3.76
CA VAL A 60 -15.43 0.01 5.17
C VAL A 60 -16.64 0.37 6.05
N GLY A 61 -17.68 0.91 5.45
CA GLY A 61 -18.86 1.40 6.15
C GLY A 61 -18.72 2.85 6.64
N PRO A 62 -19.83 3.45 7.10
CA PRO A 62 -19.85 4.86 7.48
C PRO A 62 -19.00 5.14 8.72
N GLY A 63 -18.37 6.27 8.75
CA GLY A 63 -17.46 6.99 9.61
C GLY A 63 -17.27 6.65 11.09
N THR A 64 -17.38 5.39 11.50
CA THR A 64 -17.12 4.94 12.88
C THR A 64 -15.67 4.46 13.08
N THR A 65 -14.91 4.35 12.01
CA THR A 65 -13.52 3.87 12.02
C THR A 65 -12.55 5.04 11.91
N THR A 66 -11.53 5.07 12.75
CA THR A 66 -10.42 6.00 12.57
C THR A 66 -9.50 5.47 11.48
N ILE A 67 -9.15 6.30 10.51
CA ILE A 67 -8.19 6.00 9.45
C ILE A 67 -6.80 6.42 9.90
N ALA A 68 -5.84 5.51 9.92
CA ALA A 68 -4.44 5.80 10.16
C ALA A 68 -3.71 5.92 8.81
N LEU A 69 -3.56 7.14 8.33
CA LEU A 69 -3.00 7.43 7.01
C LEU A 69 -1.47 7.40 7.08
N LYS A 70 -0.87 6.44 6.37
CA LYS A 70 0.58 6.30 6.26
C LYS A 70 1.06 7.01 5.00
N GLY A 71 1.96 7.96 5.15
CA GLY A 71 2.58 8.72 4.07
C GLY A 71 2.87 10.15 4.51
N ASP A 72 3.87 10.72 3.87
CA ASP A 72 4.41 12.04 4.15
C ASP A 72 4.44 12.96 2.92
N ASP A 73 3.78 12.57 1.83
CA ASP A 73 3.70 13.45 0.66
C ASP A 73 2.85 14.69 0.92
N GLU A 74 3.22 15.79 0.28
CA GLU A 74 2.63 17.10 0.52
C GLU A 74 1.33 17.37 -0.26
N LEU A 75 0.91 16.45 -1.13
CA LEU A 75 -0.19 16.73 -2.06
C LEU A 75 -1.34 15.71 -1.94
N PHE A 76 -1.06 14.43 -2.14
CA PHE A 76 -2.11 13.41 -2.19
C PHE A 76 -2.55 12.96 -0.79
N GLY A 77 -1.63 12.85 0.17
CA GLY A 77 -1.93 12.55 1.56
C GLY A 77 -2.93 13.54 2.17
N PRO A 78 -2.66 14.86 2.10
CA PRO A 78 -3.61 15.89 2.53
C PRO A 78 -4.96 15.87 1.79
N ALA A 79 -4.98 15.54 0.50
CA ALA A 79 -6.21 15.40 -0.26
C ALA A 79 -7.05 14.21 0.22
N LEU A 80 -6.42 13.05 0.48
CA LEU A 80 -7.09 11.89 1.10
C LEU A 80 -7.64 12.23 2.48
N GLU A 81 -6.85 12.87 3.32
CA GLU A 81 -7.26 13.29 4.66
C GLU A 81 -8.51 14.18 4.60
N ALA A 82 -8.50 15.19 3.73
CA ALA A 82 -9.63 16.09 3.54
C ALA A 82 -10.89 15.33 3.09
N SER A 83 -10.76 14.42 2.12
CA SER A 83 -11.85 13.60 1.60
C SER A 83 -12.43 12.67 2.66
N PHE A 84 -11.58 12.01 3.47
CA PHE A 84 -12.04 11.17 4.58
C PHE A 84 -12.78 11.96 5.64
N ARG A 85 -12.25 13.12 6.04
CA ARG A 85 -12.92 14.00 7.00
C ARG A 85 -14.26 14.52 6.48
N ALA A 86 -14.35 14.86 5.21
CA ALA A 86 -15.61 15.25 4.57
C ALA A 86 -16.67 14.14 4.60
N LYS A 87 -16.25 12.87 4.61
CA LYS A 87 -17.11 11.69 4.77
C LYS A 87 -17.39 11.31 6.24
N GLY A 88 -16.86 12.07 7.21
CA GLY A 88 -17.10 11.87 8.64
C GLY A 88 -16.12 10.92 9.35
N TYR A 89 -15.04 10.51 8.69
CA TYR A 89 -14.03 9.67 9.33
C TYR A 89 -13.08 10.51 10.19
N ALA A 90 -12.65 9.97 11.33
CA ALA A 90 -11.48 10.47 12.04
C ALA A 90 -10.22 10.04 11.28
N VAL A 91 -9.26 10.94 11.12
CA VAL A 91 -8.00 10.66 10.40
C VAL A 91 -6.83 11.02 11.30
N LEU A 92 -5.92 10.06 11.45
CA LEU A 92 -4.61 10.23 12.07
C LEU A 92 -3.56 10.23 10.96
N THR A 93 -2.63 11.17 11.04
CA THR A 93 -1.51 11.32 10.11
C THR A 93 -0.20 11.38 10.88
N GLY A 94 0.93 11.04 10.24
CA GLY A 94 2.26 11.13 10.82
C GLY A 94 2.79 9.82 11.39
N GLN A 95 3.90 9.91 12.14
CA GLN A 95 4.63 8.74 12.65
C GLN A 95 3.93 8.03 13.81
N ASP A 96 2.96 8.66 14.43
CA ASP A 96 2.21 8.10 15.57
C ASP A 96 1.16 7.05 15.14
N THR A 97 1.07 6.77 13.84
CA THR A 97 0.07 5.83 13.29
C THR A 97 0.34 4.36 13.63
N ASP A 98 1.52 4.01 14.11
CA ASP A 98 1.88 2.63 14.45
C ASP A 98 1.39 2.20 15.84
N GLU A 99 1.15 3.14 16.75
CA GLU A 99 0.71 2.85 18.12
C GLU A 99 -0.80 3.05 18.35
N VAL A 100 -1.53 3.58 17.37
CA VAL A 100 -2.94 3.95 17.53
C VAL A 100 -3.88 2.94 16.91
N SER A 101 -4.96 2.60 17.63
CA SER A 101 -6.07 1.81 17.13
C SER A 101 -6.77 2.53 15.98
N GLY A 102 -6.44 2.17 14.74
CA GLY A 102 -7.06 2.69 13.52
C GLY A 102 -6.94 1.69 12.39
N LEU A 103 -7.67 1.92 11.31
CA LEU A 103 -7.51 1.18 10.06
C LEU A 103 -6.31 1.78 9.33
N PRO A 104 -5.17 1.07 9.26
CA PRO A 104 -4.02 1.60 8.55
C PRO A 104 -4.31 1.63 7.05
N LEU A 105 -3.97 2.75 6.42
CA LEU A 105 -4.19 3.01 5.01
C LEU A 105 -2.90 3.54 4.39
N ALA A 106 -2.48 2.90 3.31
CA ALA A 106 -1.37 3.32 2.48
C ALA A 106 -1.82 3.53 1.04
N TYR A 107 -1.07 4.33 0.28
CA TYR A 107 -1.37 4.63 -1.11
C TYR A 107 -0.11 4.63 -1.97
N VAL A 108 -0.29 4.26 -3.23
CA VAL A 108 0.78 4.33 -4.23
C VAL A 108 0.21 4.96 -5.50
N ILE A 109 0.94 5.92 -6.04
CA ILE A 109 0.59 6.59 -7.30
C ILE A 109 1.76 6.47 -8.25
N ASP A 110 1.56 5.72 -9.31
CA ASP A 110 2.56 5.45 -10.34
C ASP A 110 2.15 6.08 -11.68
N PRO A 111 3.10 6.58 -12.47
CA PRO A 111 2.84 6.92 -13.87
C PRO A 111 2.38 5.68 -14.65
N PHE A 112 1.31 5.80 -15.41
CA PHE A 112 0.79 4.68 -16.20
C PHE A 112 0.30 5.15 -17.58
N LYS A 113 1.06 4.85 -18.61
CA LYS A 113 0.77 5.29 -20.00
C LYS A 113 0.63 6.82 -20.07
N ARG A 114 -0.59 7.32 -20.33
CA ARG A 114 -0.92 8.75 -20.41
C ARG A 114 -1.66 9.24 -19.15
N GLY A 115 -1.66 8.45 -18.11
CA GLY A 115 -2.36 8.75 -16.86
C GLY A 115 -1.57 8.30 -15.66
N VAL A 116 -2.27 8.07 -14.56
CA VAL A 116 -1.71 7.59 -13.32
C VAL A 116 -2.47 6.36 -12.82
N LEU A 117 -1.74 5.38 -12.32
CA LEU A 117 -2.29 4.25 -11.60
C LEU A 117 -2.31 4.58 -10.12
N VAL A 118 -3.48 4.59 -9.53
CA VAL A 118 -3.66 4.85 -8.10
C VAL A 118 -4.08 3.57 -7.40
N ARG A 119 -3.39 3.26 -6.33
CA ARG A 119 -3.68 2.16 -5.43
C ARG A 119 -3.84 2.68 -4.02
N VAL A 120 -4.93 2.32 -3.37
CA VAL A 120 -5.17 2.58 -1.95
C VAL A 120 -5.38 1.25 -1.25
N SER A 121 -4.62 0.99 -0.19
CA SER A 121 -4.56 -0.30 0.47
C SER A 121 -4.81 -0.16 1.96
N THR A 122 -5.62 -1.06 2.50
CA THR A 122 -5.75 -1.37 3.92
C THR A 122 -5.23 -2.77 4.19
N THR A 123 -5.25 -3.23 5.44
CA THR A 123 -4.87 -4.60 5.79
C THR A 123 -5.74 -5.67 5.10
N ARG A 124 -6.99 -5.35 4.73
CA ARG A 124 -7.96 -6.29 4.17
C ARG A 124 -8.46 -5.96 2.78
N LEU A 125 -8.24 -4.76 2.31
CA LEU A 125 -8.78 -4.29 1.04
C LEU A 125 -7.73 -3.52 0.25
N GLU A 126 -7.70 -3.73 -1.05
CA GLU A 126 -6.93 -2.91 -1.97
C GLU A 126 -7.83 -2.46 -3.11
N LEU A 127 -7.86 -1.18 -3.35
CA LEU A 127 -8.53 -0.54 -4.48
C LEU A 127 -7.49 -0.05 -5.46
N THR A 128 -7.71 -0.32 -6.74
CA THR A 128 -6.79 0.13 -7.80
C THR A 128 -7.58 0.66 -8.99
N ARG A 129 -7.19 1.84 -9.49
CA ARG A 129 -7.81 2.47 -10.66
C ARG A 129 -6.82 3.32 -11.43
N VAL A 130 -6.98 3.37 -12.75
CA VAL A 130 -6.26 4.32 -13.62
C VAL A 130 -7.09 5.60 -13.74
N TYR A 131 -6.42 6.73 -13.68
CA TYR A 131 -7.00 8.05 -13.89
C TYR A 131 -6.28 8.79 -15.01
N ALA A 132 -7.03 9.63 -15.71
CA ALA A 132 -6.51 10.59 -16.69
C ALA A 132 -6.59 12.00 -16.08
N PRO A 133 -5.46 12.57 -15.61
CA PRO A 133 -5.42 13.96 -15.14
C PRO A 133 -5.75 14.93 -16.27
N ASN A 134 -6.39 16.03 -15.93
CA ASN A 134 -6.72 17.12 -16.83
C ASN A 134 -6.61 18.47 -16.09
N ALA A 135 -6.83 19.56 -16.78
CA ALA A 135 -6.64 20.90 -16.23
C ALA A 135 -7.57 21.25 -15.04
N THR A 136 -8.65 20.51 -14.83
CA THR A 136 -9.65 20.78 -13.79
C THR A 136 -9.79 19.64 -12.77
N GLY A 137 -8.93 18.64 -12.85
CA GLY A 137 -8.97 17.48 -11.95
C GLY A 137 -8.48 16.21 -12.62
N ALA A 138 -9.15 15.09 -12.38
CA ALA A 138 -8.87 13.82 -12.99
C ALA A 138 -10.17 13.05 -13.24
N THR A 139 -10.18 12.23 -14.31
CA THR A 139 -11.32 11.36 -14.62
C THR A 139 -10.91 9.90 -14.58
N PRO A 140 -11.76 8.99 -14.07
CA PRO A 140 -11.52 7.56 -14.14
C PRO A 140 -11.30 7.09 -15.58
N ALA A 141 -10.21 6.37 -15.82
CA ALA A 141 -9.83 5.83 -17.14
C ALA A 141 -9.87 4.29 -17.17
N SER A 142 -10.23 3.66 -16.05
CA SER A 142 -10.49 2.20 -15.96
C SER A 142 -11.63 1.93 -14.97
N PRO A 143 -12.23 0.71 -15.01
CA PRO A 143 -13.04 0.24 -13.90
C PRO A 143 -12.23 0.18 -12.60
N MET A 144 -12.92 0.24 -11.44
CA MET A 144 -12.30 0.00 -10.15
C MET A 144 -11.96 -1.48 -9.99
N SER A 145 -10.73 -1.79 -9.67
CA SER A 145 -10.32 -3.13 -9.22
C SER A 145 -10.36 -3.18 -7.71
N VAL A 146 -11.04 -4.18 -7.17
CA VAL A 146 -11.19 -4.39 -5.73
C VAL A 146 -10.60 -5.74 -5.38
N LEU A 147 -9.54 -5.76 -4.58
CA LEU A 147 -8.93 -6.97 -4.05
C LEU A 147 -9.21 -7.06 -2.55
N GLN A 148 -9.96 -8.07 -2.14
CA GLN A 148 -10.15 -8.40 -0.74
C GLN A 148 -9.10 -9.43 -0.31
N ARG A 149 -8.34 -9.10 0.74
CA ARG A 149 -7.39 -10.01 1.36
C ARG A 149 -8.12 -10.75 2.47
N GLY A 150 -8.29 -12.06 2.30
CA GLY A 150 -8.83 -12.91 3.36
C GLY A 150 -7.93 -12.85 4.59
N SER A 151 -8.51 -12.79 5.80
CA SER A 151 -7.75 -13.15 6.99
C SER A 151 -7.24 -14.57 6.79
N ALA A 152 -5.93 -14.78 6.85
CA ALA A 152 -5.37 -16.13 6.91
C ALA A 152 -6.02 -16.80 8.13
N GLY A 153 -6.97 -17.70 7.86
CA GLY A 153 -7.58 -18.50 8.92
C GLY A 153 -6.46 -19.29 9.60
N THR A 154 -6.31 -19.08 10.89
CA THR A 154 -5.50 -19.96 11.72
C THR A 154 -6.15 -21.34 11.66
N PRO A 155 -5.40 -22.42 11.31
CA PRO A 155 -5.91 -23.78 11.35
C PRO A 155 -6.27 -24.23 12.77
#